data_37068f547e725e0ffc2587344ff1fe31
#
_entry.id   37068f547e725e0ffc2587344ff1fe31
#
_cell.length_a   1.000
_cell.length_b   1.000
_cell.length_c   1.000
_cell.angle_alpha   90.00
_cell.angle_beta   90.00
_cell.angle_gamma   90.00
#
_symmetry.space_group_name_H-M   'P 1'
#
loop_
_entity.id
_entity.type
_entity.pdbx_description
1 polymer ?
#
loop_
_entity_poly.entity_id
_entity_poly.type
_entity_poly.pdbx_seq_one_letter_code
_entity_poly.pdbx_strand_id
1 'polypeptide(L)'
;MGKVVILGVFVADTAYRAERQPKIGETVLGKSFVLGPGGKGSNQAVAAAKAGAETHMIARLGQDAFAEMALATWKAAGVIPAISQHADSYTGAAYIFIEDATGNNAIIISPGAAAGFTTEDIDRNADLIRSAKVFVTQLEQPIPIAFHALRMARSNRVTTILNPAPAAQLPPDMLHLVDYVTPNESEAEALTGQVVTTLEEAEAAARILRAKGAGAAIITLGDKGALYHDRKRTVHVPPFHAGPVVETTGAGDAFNGGFAAALAEGMDPVDAVRFGSATAGISVTRAGTAPSMPSRAEIDALLAK
;
A
#
# COMPACT_ATOMS: atom_id res chain seq x y z
N MET A 1 5.99 20.74 4.85
CA MET A 1 5.49 19.40 4.54
C MET A 1 6.66 18.53 4.10
N GLY A 2 6.72 17.28 4.54
CA GLY A 2 7.75 16.34 4.08
C GLY A 2 7.36 15.70 2.74
N LYS A 3 8.37 15.48 1.88
CA LYS A 3 8.15 14.83 0.58
C LYS A 3 8.11 13.31 0.74
N VAL A 4 7.03 12.67 0.26
CA VAL A 4 6.88 11.23 0.14
C VAL A 4 6.94 10.85 -1.33
N VAL A 5 7.80 9.90 -1.69
CA VAL A 5 7.88 9.34 -3.04
C VAL A 5 7.47 7.89 -2.97
N ILE A 6 6.49 7.51 -3.79
CA ILE A 6 5.95 6.16 -3.83
C ILE A 6 6.22 5.57 -5.21
N LEU A 7 6.89 4.43 -5.24
CA LEU A 7 7.01 3.58 -6.43
C LEU A 7 5.95 2.48 -6.32
N GLY A 8 5.11 2.35 -7.33
CA GLY A 8 4.10 1.29 -7.33
C GLY A 8 3.25 1.27 -8.58
N VAL A 9 2.11 0.62 -8.49
CA VAL A 9 1.20 0.44 -9.62
C VAL A 9 -0.13 1.14 -9.39
N PHE A 10 -0.80 1.45 -10.49
CA PHE A 10 -2.23 1.70 -10.56
C PHE A 10 -2.89 0.51 -11.25
N VAL A 11 -4.04 0.10 -10.74
CA VAL A 11 -4.88 -0.95 -11.30
C VAL A 11 -6.31 -0.44 -11.34
N ALA A 12 -6.99 -0.58 -12.49
CA ALA A 12 -8.43 -0.32 -12.55
C ALA A 12 -9.17 -1.55 -12.00
N ASP A 13 -9.83 -1.40 -10.87
CA ASP A 13 -10.59 -2.46 -10.22
C ASP A 13 -11.96 -2.57 -10.88
N THR A 14 -12.21 -3.70 -11.59
CA THR A 14 -13.50 -4.00 -12.21
C THR A 14 -14.21 -5.08 -11.38
N ALA A 15 -15.08 -4.65 -10.47
CA ALA A 15 -15.75 -5.52 -9.53
C ALA A 15 -17.15 -5.93 -10.06
N TYR A 16 -17.37 -7.22 -10.16
CA TYR A 16 -18.63 -7.81 -10.62
C TYR A 16 -19.23 -8.63 -9.47
N ARG A 17 -20.44 -8.28 -9.05
CA ARG A 17 -21.19 -9.07 -8.09
C ARG A 17 -22.15 -9.98 -8.83
N ALA A 18 -22.10 -11.29 -8.56
CA ALA A 18 -23.01 -12.28 -9.11
C ALA A 18 -23.25 -13.41 -8.10
N GLU A 19 -24.22 -14.26 -8.37
CA GLU A 19 -24.54 -15.42 -7.52
C GLU A 19 -23.36 -16.40 -7.44
N ARG A 20 -22.66 -16.62 -8.56
CA ARG A 20 -21.49 -17.48 -8.68
C ARG A 20 -20.61 -17.10 -9.87
N GLN A 21 -19.40 -17.61 -9.89
CA GLN A 21 -18.57 -17.51 -11.09
C GLN A 21 -19.14 -18.34 -12.27
N PRO A 22 -19.03 -17.85 -13.52
CA PRO A 22 -19.35 -18.64 -14.70
C PRO A 22 -18.37 -19.80 -14.86
N LYS A 23 -18.86 -20.96 -15.31
CA LYS A 23 -18.01 -22.03 -15.82
C LYS A 23 -17.54 -21.70 -17.25
N ILE A 24 -16.50 -22.39 -17.72
CA ILE A 24 -16.02 -22.22 -19.10
C ILE A 24 -17.16 -22.51 -20.09
N GLY A 25 -17.39 -21.57 -21.00
CA GLY A 25 -18.47 -21.61 -21.99
C GLY A 25 -19.82 -21.12 -21.48
N GLU A 26 -19.91 -20.64 -20.25
CA GLU A 26 -21.15 -20.16 -19.64
C GLU A 26 -21.19 -18.63 -19.54
N THR A 27 -22.37 -18.05 -19.66
CA THR A 27 -22.66 -16.66 -19.35
C THR A 27 -23.57 -16.57 -18.13
N VAL A 28 -23.19 -15.80 -17.12
CA VAL A 28 -23.98 -15.54 -15.93
C VAL A 28 -24.33 -14.05 -15.88
N LEU A 29 -25.57 -13.73 -15.51
CA LEU A 29 -25.99 -12.35 -15.31
C LEU A 29 -25.46 -11.83 -13.98
N GLY A 30 -24.75 -10.70 -14.03
CA GLY A 30 -24.29 -9.98 -12.84
C GLY A 30 -25.42 -9.19 -12.18
N LYS A 31 -25.32 -8.98 -10.87
CA LYS A 31 -26.23 -8.14 -10.08
C LYS A 31 -25.80 -6.67 -10.05
N SER A 32 -24.49 -6.42 -10.02
CA SER A 32 -23.93 -5.07 -10.04
C SER A 32 -22.52 -5.08 -10.61
N PHE A 33 -22.10 -3.90 -11.06
CA PHE A 33 -20.76 -3.63 -11.54
C PHE A 33 -20.26 -2.33 -10.90
N VAL A 34 -19.00 -2.34 -10.47
CA VAL A 34 -18.29 -1.16 -9.98
C VAL A 34 -16.94 -1.09 -10.68
N LEU A 35 -16.62 0.08 -11.22
CA LEU A 35 -15.30 0.41 -11.74
C LEU A 35 -14.69 1.45 -10.82
N GLY A 36 -13.51 1.18 -10.29
CA GLY A 36 -12.83 2.08 -9.35
C GLY A 36 -11.32 2.08 -9.47
N PRO A 37 -10.66 3.10 -8.89
CA PRO A 37 -9.22 3.13 -8.80
C PRO A 37 -8.72 2.14 -7.75
N GLY A 38 -7.66 1.40 -8.08
CA GLY A 38 -6.98 0.46 -7.22
C GLY A 38 -5.47 0.49 -7.43
N GLY A 39 -4.80 -0.56 -6.98
CA GLY A 39 -3.34 -0.67 -6.94
C GLY A 39 -2.79 -0.10 -5.63
N LYS A 40 -1.99 -0.93 -4.92
CA LYS A 40 -1.47 -0.59 -3.58
C LYS A 40 -0.70 0.72 -3.57
N GLY A 41 0.24 0.87 -4.52
CA GLY A 41 1.02 2.10 -4.63
C GLY A 41 0.16 3.35 -4.85
N SER A 42 -0.82 3.26 -5.74
CA SER A 42 -1.78 4.33 -6.00
C SER A 42 -2.61 4.70 -4.76
N ASN A 43 -3.16 3.68 -4.07
CA ASN A 43 -3.94 3.89 -2.86
C ASN A 43 -3.10 4.54 -1.75
N GLN A 44 -1.87 4.07 -1.54
CA GLN A 44 -0.93 4.63 -0.56
C GLN A 44 -0.55 6.08 -0.90
N ALA A 45 -0.41 6.39 -2.20
CA ALA A 45 -0.12 7.76 -2.64
C ALA A 45 -1.30 8.70 -2.34
N VAL A 46 -2.53 8.26 -2.63
CA VAL A 46 -3.74 9.02 -2.30
C VAL A 46 -3.85 9.23 -0.78
N ALA A 47 -3.62 8.18 0.02
CA ALA A 47 -3.66 8.27 1.47
C ALA A 47 -2.61 9.26 2.01
N ALA A 48 -1.36 9.18 1.55
CA ALA A 48 -0.30 10.07 1.99
C ALA A 48 -0.56 11.54 1.61
N ALA A 49 -1.05 11.80 0.40
CA ALA A 49 -1.38 13.16 -0.04
C ALA A 49 -2.54 13.75 0.77
N LYS A 50 -3.63 13.00 0.97
CA LYS A 50 -4.76 13.44 1.80
C LYS A 50 -4.40 13.60 3.27
N ALA A 51 -3.40 12.84 3.76
CA ALA A 51 -2.81 13.00 5.09
C ALA A 51 -1.90 14.23 5.22
N GLY A 52 -1.65 14.97 4.14
CA GLY A 52 -0.95 16.26 4.14
C GLY A 52 0.51 16.21 3.66
N ALA A 53 1.01 15.09 3.12
CA ALA A 53 2.36 15.02 2.56
C ALA A 53 2.42 15.58 1.13
N GLU A 54 3.57 16.17 0.74
CA GLU A 54 3.90 16.38 -0.68
C GLU A 54 4.20 15.00 -1.30
N THR A 55 3.24 14.44 -2.03
CA THR A 55 3.30 13.05 -2.49
C THR A 55 3.52 12.96 -3.98
N HIS A 56 4.56 12.21 -4.37
CA HIS A 56 4.87 11.89 -5.77
C HIS A 56 4.67 10.40 -6.01
N MET A 57 4.05 10.06 -7.15
CA MET A 57 3.81 8.67 -7.57
C MET A 57 4.64 8.32 -8.80
N ILE A 58 5.58 7.40 -8.68
CA ILE A 58 6.33 6.81 -9.80
C ILE A 58 5.55 5.58 -10.28
N ALA A 59 5.04 5.62 -11.51
CA ALA A 59 4.24 4.56 -12.10
C ALA A 59 4.45 4.44 -13.61
N ARG A 60 4.08 3.28 -14.17
CA ARG A 60 3.94 3.05 -15.60
C ARG A 60 2.46 2.86 -15.94
N LEU A 61 1.98 3.57 -16.94
CA LEU A 61 0.61 3.49 -17.42
C LEU A 61 0.58 3.19 -18.92
N GLY A 62 -0.53 2.67 -19.41
CA GLY A 62 -0.84 2.65 -20.84
C GLY A 62 -1.26 4.03 -21.34
N GLN A 63 -1.76 4.07 -22.57
CA GLN A 63 -2.43 5.25 -23.16
C GLN A 63 -3.90 4.91 -23.38
N ASP A 64 -4.67 4.82 -22.30
CA ASP A 64 -6.05 4.33 -22.30
C ASP A 64 -6.91 5.01 -21.22
N ALA A 65 -8.21 4.70 -21.20
CA ALA A 65 -9.16 5.26 -20.25
C ALA A 65 -8.80 4.95 -18.79
N PHE A 66 -8.08 3.85 -18.49
CA PHE A 66 -7.63 3.53 -17.15
C PHE A 66 -6.46 4.41 -16.73
N ALA A 67 -5.58 4.80 -17.65
CA ALA A 67 -4.56 5.82 -17.40
C ALA A 67 -5.19 7.18 -17.07
N GLU A 68 -6.24 7.57 -17.80
CA GLU A 68 -6.99 8.80 -17.50
C GLU A 68 -7.63 8.74 -16.11
N MET A 69 -8.19 7.60 -15.72
CA MET A 69 -8.73 7.38 -14.38
C MET A 69 -7.64 7.54 -13.31
N ALA A 70 -6.45 6.95 -13.51
CA ALA A 70 -5.32 7.10 -12.58
C ALA A 70 -4.96 8.57 -12.39
N LEU A 71 -4.76 9.30 -13.48
CA LEU A 71 -4.39 10.72 -13.45
C LEU A 71 -5.46 11.60 -12.81
N ALA A 72 -6.74 11.33 -13.09
CA ALA A 72 -7.86 12.04 -12.47
C ALA A 72 -7.92 11.78 -10.95
N THR A 73 -7.75 10.52 -10.52
CA THR A 73 -7.71 10.13 -9.10
C THR A 73 -6.58 10.83 -8.36
N TRP A 74 -5.38 10.80 -8.92
CA TRP A 74 -4.20 11.45 -8.32
C TRP A 74 -4.34 12.96 -8.28
N LYS A 75 -4.83 13.59 -9.34
CA LYS A 75 -5.09 15.03 -9.38
C LYS A 75 -6.09 15.46 -8.30
N ALA A 76 -7.17 14.71 -8.13
CA ALA A 76 -8.20 15.00 -7.11
C ALA A 76 -7.66 14.88 -5.69
N ALA A 77 -6.67 14.00 -5.45
CA ALA A 77 -6.04 13.81 -4.15
C ALA A 77 -4.82 14.72 -3.90
N GLY A 78 -4.33 15.45 -4.91
CA GLY A 78 -3.11 16.25 -4.82
C GLY A 78 -1.82 15.45 -4.97
N VAL A 79 -1.87 14.23 -5.53
CA VAL A 79 -0.68 13.43 -5.86
C VAL A 79 -0.05 13.97 -7.14
N ILE A 80 1.26 14.13 -7.14
CA ILE A 80 2.06 14.59 -8.28
C ILE A 80 2.57 13.37 -9.05
N PRO A 81 2.10 13.14 -10.30
CA PRO A 81 2.53 12.00 -11.09
C PRO A 81 3.96 12.18 -11.63
N ALA A 82 4.79 11.15 -11.49
CA ALA A 82 6.11 10.98 -12.10
C ALA A 82 6.08 9.70 -12.95
N ILE A 83 5.38 9.75 -14.07
CA ILE A 83 4.98 8.56 -14.84
C ILE A 83 5.66 8.49 -16.21
N SER A 84 5.68 7.26 -16.75
CA SER A 84 5.84 7.01 -18.17
C SER A 84 4.56 6.38 -18.74
N GLN A 85 4.18 6.79 -19.98
CA GLN A 85 3.04 6.21 -20.67
C GLN A 85 3.50 5.40 -21.88
N HIS A 86 2.90 4.24 -22.08
CA HIS A 86 3.31 3.21 -23.04
C HIS A 86 2.15 2.85 -23.96
N ALA A 87 2.27 3.23 -25.25
CA ALA A 87 1.23 2.95 -26.27
C ALA A 87 1.17 1.47 -26.68
N ASP A 88 2.23 0.72 -26.38
CA ASP A 88 2.37 -0.71 -26.69
C ASP A 88 1.82 -1.62 -25.58
N SER A 89 1.28 -1.03 -24.51
CA SER A 89 0.70 -1.77 -23.39
C SER A 89 -0.51 -1.04 -22.81
N TYR A 90 -1.33 -1.75 -22.03
CA TYR A 90 -2.49 -1.21 -21.32
C TYR A 90 -2.14 -0.87 -19.87
N THR A 91 -2.93 0.01 -19.26
CA THR A 91 -2.88 0.26 -17.80
C THR A 91 -3.43 -0.93 -17.04
N GLY A 92 -2.80 -1.31 -15.94
CA GLY A 92 -3.19 -2.47 -15.13
C GLY A 92 -4.69 -2.51 -14.81
N ALA A 93 -5.27 -3.71 -14.84
CA ALA A 93 -6.67 -3.95 -14.53
C ALA A 93 -6.82 -5.21 -13.67
N ALA A 94 -7.81 -5.19 -12.78
CA ALA A 94 -8.23 -6.35 -11.99
C ALA A 94 -9.67 -6.73 -12.30
N TYR A 95 -9.89 -8.00 -12.61
CA TYR A 95 -11.21 -8.61 -12.55
C TYR A 95 -11.46 -9.08 -11.13
N ILE A 96 -12.50 -8.56 -10.49
CA ILE A 96 -12.87 -8.91 -9.12
C ILE A 96 -14.29 -9.51 -9.16
N PHE A 97 -14.38 -10.82 -9.00
CA PHE A 97 -15.66 -11.48 -8.75
C PHE A 97 -16.02 -11.36 -7.27
N ILE A 98 -17.26 -11.01 -6.95
CA ILE A 98 -17.81 -10.98 -5.59
C ILE A 98 -19.04 -11.87 -5.56
N GLU A 99 -19.00 -12.92 -4.75
CA GLU A 99 -20.15 -13.78 -4.52
C GLU A 99 -21.21 -13.07 -3.69
N ASP A 100 -22.43 -13.00 -4.22
CA ASP A 100 -23.47 -12.16 -3.62
C ASP A 100 -23.91 -12.62 -2.22
N ALA A 101 -23.97 -13.95 -2.02
CA ALA A 101 -24.46 -14.52 -0.78
C ALA A 101 -23.47 -14.39 0.39
N THR A 102 -22.17 -14.47 0.12
CA THR A 102 -21.13 -14.52 1.16
C THR A 102 -20.24 -13.30 1.21
N GLY A 103 -20.16 -12.53 0.09
CA GLY A 103 -19.19 -11.47 -0.08
C GLY A 103 -17.76 -11.95 -0.37
N ASN A 104 -17.54 -13.25 -0.45
CA ASN A 104 -16.24 -13.80 -0.85
C ASN A 104 -15.85 -13.33 -2.24
N ASN A 105 -14.56 -13.16 -2.47
CA ASN A 105 -14.07 -12.70 -3.76
C ASN A 105 -13.03 -13.63 -4.38
N ALA A 106 -12.90 -13.52 -5.71
CA ALA A 106 -11.82 -14.11 -6.49
C ALA A 106 -11.30 -13.06 -7.47
N ILE A 107 -9.98 -12.95 -7.59
CA ILE A 107 -9.36 -11.82 -8.28
C ILE A 107 -8.38 -12.35 -9.33
N ILE A 108 -8.44 -11.75 -10.54
CA ILE A 108 -7.41 -11.88 -11.58
C ILE A 108 -6.82 -10.49 -11.81
N ILE A 109 -5.50 -10.35 -11.62
CA ILE A 109 -4.79 -9.10 -11.87
C ILE A 109 -3.97 -9.21 -13.15
N SER A 110 -4.16 -8.24 -14.04
CA SER A 110 -3.36 -8.05 -15.25
C SER A 110 -2.56 -6.75 -15.08
N PRO A 111 -1.25 -6.82 -14.78
CA PRO A 111 -0.49 -5.63 -14.40
C PRO A 111 -0.21 -4.65 -15.55
N GLY A 112 -0.38 -5.08 -16.81
CA GLY A 112 -0.20 -4.23 -17.98
C GLY A 112 1.19 -3.58 -18.05
N ALA A 113 1.25 -2.29 -18.36
CA ALA A 113 2.49 -1.53 -18.48
C ALA A 113 3.38 -1.59 -17.24
N ALA A 114 2.80 -1.78 -16.05
CA ALA A 114 3.57 -1.89 -14.81
C ALA A 114 4.44 -3.15 -14.75
N ALA A 115 4.08 -4.24 -15.43
CA ALA A 115 4.95 -5.42 -15.55
C ALA A 115 6.25 -5.13 -16.31
N GLY A 116 6.25 -4.12 -17.15
CA GLY A 116 7.40 -3.71 -17.96
C GLY A 116 8.32 -2.69 -17.28
N PHE A 117 8.20 -2.41 -15.99
CA PHE A 117 9.13 -1.53 -15.27
C PHE A 117 10.59 -1.99 -15.47
N THR A 118 11.46 -1.05 -15.75
CA THR A 118 12.91 -1.26 -15.92
C THR A 118 13.70 -0.42 -14.92
N THR A 119 15.00 -0.73 -14.77
CA THR A 119 15.90 0.08 -13.94
C THR A 119 16.03 1.50 -14.46
N GLU A 120 15.96 1.70 -15.79
CA GLU A 120 16.01 3.01 -16.43
C GLU A 120 14.81 3.90 -16.04
N ASP A 121 13.63 3.30 -15.78
CA ASP A 121 12.48 4.04 -15.25
C ASP A 121 12.77 4.62 -13.87
N ILE A 122 13.48 3.86 -13.03
CA ILE A 122 13.88 4.32 -11.70
C ILE A 122 15.00 5.35 -11.81
N ASP A 123 15.99 5.12 -12.66
CA ASP A 123 17.15 6.01 -12.83
C ASP A 123 16.73 7.38 -13.38
N ARG A 124 15.71 7.45 -14.25
CA ARG A 124 15.10 8.71 -14.70
C ARG A 124 14.46 9.51 -13.56
N ASN A 125 14.04 8.84 -12.50
CA ASN A 125 13.44 9.44 -11.32
C ASN A 125 14.42 9.57 -10.13
N ALA A 126 15.74 9.39 -10.38
CA ALA A 126 16.75 9.34 -9.32
C ALA A 126 16.76 10.60 -8.45
N ASP A 127 16.67 11.79 -9.04
CA ASP A 127 16.70 13.04 -8.27
C ASP A 127 15.43 13.21 -7.42
N LEU A 128 14.28 12.75 -7.92
CA LEU A 128 13.05 12.72 -7.15
C LEU A 128 13.19 11.81 -5.93
N ILE A 129 13.68 10.57 -6.13
CA ILE A 129 13.89 9.61 -5.03
C ILE A 129 14.89 10.16 -4.02
N ARG A 130 16.02 10.73 -4.46
CA ARG A 130 17.07 11.30 -3.59
C ARG A 130 16.56 12.48 -2.75
N SER A 131 15.61 13.26 -3.27
CA SER A 131 15.05 14.43 -2.58
C SER A 131 13.92 14.08 -1.59
N ALA A 132 13.48 12.83 -1.54
CA ALA A 132 12.41 12.39 -0.66
C ALA A 132 12.84 12.40 0.82
N LYS A 133 11.89 12.62 1.72
CA LYS A 133 12.04 12.32 3.14
C LYS A 133 11.75 10.85 3.42
N VAL A 134 10.73 10.33 2.73
CA VAL A 134 10.29 8.93 2.83
C VAL A 134 10.07 8.38 1.43
N PHE A 135 10.59 7.21 1.17
CA PHE A 135 10.37 6.41 -0.02
C PHE A 135 9.58 5.15 0.35
N VAL A 136 8.51 4.87 -0.38
CA VAL A 136 7.61 3.74 -0.14
C VAL A 136 7.53 2.87 -1.39
N THR A 137 7.53 1.57 -1.21
CA THR A 137 7.25 0.63 -2.30
C THR A 137 6.54 -0.63 -1.79
N GLN A 138 5.89 -1.35 -2.70
CA GLN A 138 5.18 -2.62 -2.46
C GLN A 138 5.77 -3.68 -3.42
N LEU A 139 5.06 -4.79 -3.64
CA LEU A 139 5.54 -5.89 -4.48
C LEU A 139 4.60 -6.19 -5.66
N GLU A 140 3.77 -5.24 -6.09
CA GLU A 140 2.93 -5.41 -7.29
C GLU A 140 3.69 -5.14 -8.60
N GLN A 141 4.78 -4.38 -8.56
CA GLN A 141 5.74 -4.25 -9.65
C GLN A 141 6.83 -5.33 -9.55
N PRO A 142 7.66 -5.54 -10.59
CA PRO A 142 8.73 -6.53 -10.51
C PRO A 142 9.67 -6.30 -9.32
N ILE A 143 9.90 -7.33 -8.51
CA ILE A 143 10.73 -7.27 -7.29
C ILE A 143 12.13 -6.69 -7.53
N PRO A 144 12.85 -7.02 -8.63
CA PRO A 144 14.15 -6.41 -8.92
C PRO A 144 14.08 -4.88 -9.03
N ILE A 145 12.97 -4.32 -9.47
CA ILE A 145 12.76 -2.87 -9.60
C ILE A 145 12.54 -2.23 -8.22
N ALA A 146 11.69 -2.84 -7.38
CA ALA A 146 11.55 -2.41 -5.98
C ALA A 146 12.90 -2.46 -5.25
N PHE A 147 13.67 -3.51 -5.44
CA PHE A 147 15.01 -3.68 -4.85
C PHE A 147 15.99 -2.59 -5.32
N HIS A 148 16.02 -2.28 -6.63
CA HIS A 148 16.86 -1.22 -7.19
C HIS A 148 16.51 0.16 -6.62
N ALA A 149 15.20 0.49 -6.55
CA ALA A 149 14.73 1.74 -6.01
C ALA A 149 15.00 1.89 -4.50
N LEU A 150 14.79 0.82 -3.70
CA LEU A 150 15.15 0.79 -2.29
C LEU A 150 16.65 1.02 -2.08
N ARG A 151 17.50 0.40 -2.91
CA ARG A 151 18.95 0.63 -2.85
C ARG A 151 19.32 2.08 -3.13
N MET A 152 18.69 2.69 -4.13
CA MET A 152 18.90 4.10 -4.46
C MET A 152 18.47 5.00 -3.30
N ALA A 153 17.27 4.81 -2.74
CA ALA A 153 16.78 5.58 -1.61
C ALA A 153 17.69 5.43 -0.39
N ARG A 154 18.03 4.19 -0.01
CA ARG A 154 18.89 3.89 1.14
C ARG A 154 20.28 4.51 1.03
N SER A 155 20.92 4.43 -0.15
CA SER A 155 22.25 5.00 -0.41
C SER A 155 22.27 6.52 -0.28
N ASN A 156 21.11 7.17 -0.39
CA ASN A 156 20.94 8.61 -0.23
C ASN A 156 20.34 9.02 1.12
N ARG A 157 20.29 8.10 2.10
CA ARG A 157 19.75 8.32 3.46
C ARG A 157 18.28 8.73 3.49
N VAL A 158 17.53 8.35 2.48
CA VAL A 158 16.06 8.48 2.46
C VAL A 158 15.47 7.39 3.33
N THR A 159 14.51 7.73 4.20
CA THR A 159 13.78 6.74 4.99
C THR A 159 12.98 5.82 4.07
N THR A 160 13.14 4.50 4.24
CA THR A 160 12.55 3.49 3.34
C THR A 160 11.46 2.70 4.04
N ILE A 161 10.31 2.55 3.39
CA ILE A 161 9.19 1.71 3.80
C ILE A 161 8.95 0.66 2.72
N LEU A 162 8.92 -0.61 3.12
CA LEU A 162 8.45 -1.71 2.29
C LEU A 162 7.14 -2.26 2.86
N ASN A 163 6.06 -2.12 2.11
CA ASN A 163 4.87 -2.92 2.33
C ASN A 163 5.01 -4.21 1.50
N PRO A 164 5.28 -5.38 2.12
CA PRO A 164 5.64 -6.60 1.40
C PRO A 164 4.39 -7.33 0.84
N ALA A 165 3.54 -6.59 0.17
CA ALA A 165 2.25 -7.00 -0.38
C ALA A 165 2.23 -6.88 -1.92
N PRO A 166 1.71 -7.90 -2.64
CA PRO A 166 1.34 -9.23 -2.14
C PRO A 166 2.55 -10.01 -1.63
N ALA A 167 2.31 -10.98 -0.73
CA ALA A 167 3.39 -11.79 -0.17
C ALA A 167 4.20 -12.47 -1.28
N ALA A 168 5.52 -12.33 -1.22
CA ALA A 168 6.44 -12.89 -2.20
C ALA A 168 7.78 -13.24 -1.54
N GLN A 169 8.55 -14.11 -2.19
CA GLN A 169 9.91 -14.40 -1.76
C GLN A 169 10.81 -13.20 -2.06
N LEU A 170 11.43 -12.64 -1.02
CA LEU A 170 12.32 -11.49 -1.15
C LEU A 170 13.77 -11.92 -1.43
N PRO A 171 14.53 -11.13 -2.21
CA PRO A 171 15.99 -11.27 -2.28
C PRO A 171 16.60 -11.19 -0.86
N PRO A 172 17.66 -11.98 -0.56
CA PRO A 172 18.24 -12.08 0.78
C PRO A 172 18.59 -10.73 1.43
N ASP A 173 19.11 -9.79 0.64
CA ASP A 173 19.58 -8.50 1.14
C ASP A 173 18.52 -7.38 1.11
N MET A 174 17.30 -7.67 0.67
CA MET A 174 16.31 -6.62 0.46
C MET A 174 15.90 -5.93 1.78
N LEU A 175 15.74 -6.70 2.85
CA LEU A 175 15.34 -6.15 4.15
C LEU A 175 16.44 -5.29 4.80
N HIS A 176 17.72 -5.45 4.43
CA HIS A 176 18.79 -4.54 4.87
C HIS A 176 18.68 -3.12 4.31
N LEU A 177 17.89 -2.95 3.24
CA LEU A 177 17.62 -1.66 2.63
C LEU A 177 16.38 -0.95 3.22
N VAL A 178 15.68 -1.60 4.17
CA VAL A 178 14.36 -1.19 4.64
C VAL A 178 14.44 -0.69 6.09
N ASP A 179 14.07 0.57 6.30
CA ASP A 179 13.96 1.11 7.66
C ASP A 179 12.70 0.57 8.36
N TYR A 180 11.59 0.45 7.62
CA TYR A 180 10.30 -0.03 8.14
C TYR A 180 9.68 -1.04 7.18
N VAL A 181 9.45 -2.27 7.63
CA VAL A 181 8.67 -3.28 6.90
C VAL A 181 7.28 -3.40 7.55
N THR A 182 6.21 -3.40 6.73
CA THR A 182 4.83 -3.27 7.22
C THR A 182 3.92 -4.41 6.71
N PRO A 183 4.21 -5.68 7.05
CA PRO A 183 3.35 -6.79 6.68
C PRO A 183 2.07 -6.84 7.52
N ASN A 184 1.01 -7.43 6.96
CA ASN A 184 -0.10 -7.99 7.73
C ASN A 184 0.25 -9.38 8.28
N GLU A 185 -0.71 -10.06 8.96
CA GLU A 185 -0.49 -11.37 9.57
C GLU A 185 -0.03 -12.42 8.55
N SER A 186 -0.72 -12.52 7.41
CA SER A 186 -0.40 -13.53 6.38
C SER A 186 0.91 -13.23 5.64
N GLU A 187 1.22 -11.96 5.40
CA GLU A 187 2.47 -11.52 4.81
C GLU A 187 3.64 -11.76 5.77
N ALA A 188 3.43 -11.50 7.08
CA ALA A 188 4.42 -11.79 8.11
C ALA A 188 4.70 -13.29 8.21
N GLU A 189 3.66 -14.13 8.18
CA GLU A 189 3.80 -15.59 8.16
C GLU A 189 4.57 -16.05 6.92
N ALA A 190 4.22 -15.56 5.72
CA ALA A 190 4.90 -15.92 4.49
C ALA A 190 6.40 -15.55 4.49
N LEU A 191 6.76 -14.41 5.10
CA LEU A 191 8.14 -13.94 5.17
C LEU A 191 8.98 -14.59 6.27
N THR A 192 8.34 -15.05 7.35
CA THR A 192 9.03 -15.52 8.55
C THR A 192 8.87 -17.01 8.83
N GLY A 193 7.81 -17.62 8.32
CA GLY A 193 7.35 -18.97 8.70
C GLY A 193 6.65 -18.99 10.07
N GLN A 194 6.50 -17.85 10.74
CA GLN A 194 5.83 -17.71 12.03
C GLN A 194 4.35 -17.38 11.80
N VAL A 195 3.45 -18.27 12.24
CA VAL A 195 2.00 -17.99 12.30
C VAL A 195 1.75 -16.79 13.21
N VAL A 196 0.84 -15.90 12.81
CA VAL A 196 0.52 -14.65 13.54
C VAL A 196 -0.98 -14.60 13.82
N THR A 197 -1.36 -14.98 15.03
CA THR A 197 -2.75 -14.91 15.54
C THR A 197 -2.85 -14.14 16.86
N THR A 198 -1.75 -14.04 17.62
CA THR A 198 -1.64 -13.32 18.88
C THR A 198 -0.58 -12.21 18.82
N LEU A 199 -0.55 -11.34 19.83
CA LEU A 199 0.46 -10.30 19.95
C LEU A 199 1.87 -10.87 20.16
N GLU A 200 1.98 -11.95 20.92
CA GLU A 200 3.24 -12.65 21.18
C GLU A 200 3.82 -13.25 19.90
N GLU A 201 2.96 -13.84 19.06
CA GLU A 201 3.35 -14.38 17.77
C GLU A 201 3.73 -13.26 16.79
N ALA A 202 3.01 -12.13 16.81
CA ALA A 202 3.37 -10.93 16.04
C ALA A 202 4.74 -10.39 16.45
N GLU A 203 5.04 -10.35 17.75
CA GLU A 203 6.37 -9.95 18.25
C GLU A 203 7.44 -10.94 17.78
N ALA A 204 7.18 -12.25 17.83
CA ALA A 204 8.11 -13.26 17.32
C ALA A 204 8.40 -13.07 15.83
N ALA A 205 7.36 -12.85 15.00
CA ALA A 205 7.51 -12.56 13.58
C ALA A 205 8.31 -11.26 13.35
N ALA A 206 8.02 -10.20 14.11
CA ALA A 206 8.74 -8.94 14.03
C ALA A 206 10.23 -9.08 14.36
N ARG A 207 10.59 -9.88 15.39
CA ARG A 207 11.97 -10.22 15.73
C ARG A 207 12.69 -10.93 14.58
N ILE A 208 12.02 -11.86 13.89
CA ILE A 208 12.56 -12.57 12.72
C ILE A 208 12.83 -11.58 11.57
N LEU A 209 11.87 -10.70 11.25
CA LEU A 209 12.04 -9.67 10.20
C LEU A 209 13.22 -8.75 10.51
N ARG A 210 13.36 -8.37 11.77
CA ARG A 210 14.51 -7.60 12.23
C ARG A 210 15.82 -8.36 12.10
N ALA A 211 15.85 -9.62 12.47
CA ALA A 211 17.03 -10.47 12.34
C ALA A 211 17.44 -10.66 10.85
N LYS A 212 16.46 -10.61 9.95
CA LYS A 212 16.66 -10.61 8.49
C LYS A 212 17.13 -9.25 7.93
N GLY A 213 17.29 -8.21 8.75
CA GLY A 213 17.91 -6.95 8.36
C GLY A 213 17.03 -5.70 8.43
N ALA A 214 15.71 -5.81 8.58
CA ALA A 214 14.83 -4.65 8.65
C ALA A 214 15.17 -3.73 9.85
N GLY A 215 15.09 -2.43 9.67
CA GLY A 215 15.31 -1.43 10.73
C GLY A 215 14.28 -1.54 11.86
N ALA A 216 13.01 -1.64 11.52
CA ALA A 216 11.88 -1.94 12.39
C ALA A 216 10.84 -2.76 11.62
N ALA A 217 10.01 -3.52 12.32
CA ALA A 217 8.86 -4.21 11.76
C ALA A 217 7.57 -3.69 12.39
N ILE A 218 6.57 -3.42 11.57
CA ILE A 218 5.22 -3.06 11.99
C ILE A 218 4.29 -4.14 11.46
N ILE A 219 3.76 -4.99 12.34
CA ILE A 219 2.80 -6.01 11.96
C ILE A 219 1.39 -5.42 12.11
N THR A 220 0.66 -5.26 11.03
CA THR A 220 -0.75 -4.84 11.09
C THR A 220 -1.63 -6.04 11.41
N LEU A 221 -2.56 -5.90 12.37
CA LEU A 221 -3.32 -6.98 13.01
C LEU A 221 -4.84 -6.78 12.87
N GLY A 222 -5.26 -6.13 11.79
CA GLY A 222 -6.67 -5.84 11.52
C GLY A 222 -7.36 -5.11 12.68
N ASP A 223 -8.39 -5.70 13.23
CA ASP A 223 -9.17 -5.17 14.36
C ASP A 223 -8.42 -5.18 15.71
N LYS A 224 -7.24 -5.79 15.77
CA LYS A 224 -6.36 -5.77 16.94
C LYS A 224 -5.33 -4.63 16.89
N GLY A 225 -5.30 -3.81 15.84
CA GLY A 225 -4.39 -2.67 15.70
C GLY A 225 -3.08 -3.02 15.00
N ALA A 226 -1.93 -2.60 15.57
CA ALA A 226 -0.61 -2.85 15.00
C ALA A 226 0.45 -3.08 16.08
N LEU A 227 1.43 -3.93 15.81
CA LEU A 227 2.58 -4.14 16.66
C LEU A 227 3.81 -3.49 16.01
N TYR A 228 4.40 -2.51 16.67
CA TYR A 228 5.69 -1.92 16.33
C TYR A 228 6.82 -2.63 17.08
N HIS A 229 7.91 -2.99 16.38
CA HIS A 229 9.10 -3.55 17.01
C HIS A 229 10.38 -3.03 16.36
N ASP A 230 11.27 -2.43 17.16
CA ASP A 230 12.62 -2.02 16.77
C ASP A 230 13.70 -2.61 17.74
N ARG A 231 14.92 -2.07 17.72
CA ARG A 231 16.00 -2.51 18.63
C ARG A 231 15.73 -2.18 20.10
N LYS A 232 14.91 -1.18 20.38
CA LYS A 232 14.78 -0.58 21.72
C LYS A 232 13.47 -0.94 22.38
N ARG A 233 12.40 -1.13 21.61
CA ARG A 233 11.04 -1.24 22.13
C ARG A 233 10.14 -2.12 21.27
N THR A 234 9.19 -2.75 21.93
CA THR A 234 8.00 -3.37 21.34
C THR A 234 6.80 -2.61 21.85
N VAL A 235 5.95 -2.12 20.95
CA VAL A 235 4.76 -1.32 21.32
C VAL A 235 3.56 -1.84 20.56
N HIS A 236 2.53 -2.26 21.27
CA HIS A 236 1.22 -2.49 20.68
C HIS A 236 0.46 -1.16 20.58
N VAL A 237 0.03 -0.82 19.39
CA VAL A 237 -0.87 0.31 19.11
C VAL A 237 -2.27 -0.24 18.90
N PRO A 238 -3.22 0.03 19.81
CA PRO A 238 -4.60 -0.42 19.67
C PRO A 238 -5.26 0.14 18.41
N PRO A 239 -6.32 -0.51 17.90
CA PRO A 239 -7.06 0.00 16.75
C PRO A 239 -7.79 1.30 17.08
N PHE A 240 -7.99 2.14 16.07
CA PHE A 240 -8.82 3.33 16.15
C PHE A 240 -10.19 3.06 15.51
N HIS A 241 -11.26 3.31 16.27
CA HIS A 241 -12.63 3.11 15.81
C HIS A 241 -13.27 4.45 15.45
N ALA A 242 -13.47 4.69 14.15
CA ALA A 242 -14.11 5.92 13.65
C ALA A 242 -15.63 5.76 13.40
N GLY A 243 -16.12 4.52 13.36
CA GLY A 243 -17.52 4.19 13.11
C GLY A 243 -17.70 2.72 12.72
N PRO A 244 -18.89 2.34 12.25
CA PRO A 244 -19.15 0.99 11.74
C PRO A 244 -18.25 0.68 10.54
N VAL A 245 -17.77 -0.55 10.47
CA VAL A 245 -16.97 -1.03 9.32
C VAL A 245 -17.89 -1.25 8.13
N VAL A 246 -17.54 -0.62 7.00
CA VAL A 246 -18.24 -0.76 5.71
C VAL A 246 -17.44 -1.65 4.77
N GLU A 247 -16.12 -1.39 4.66
CA GLU A 247 -15.22 -2.13 3.79
C GLU A 247 -13.80 -2.09 4.33
N THR A 248 -13.09 -3.23 4.32
CA THR A 248 -11.70 -3.31 4.80
C THR A 248 -10.65 -3.27 3.69
N THR A 249 -11.09 -3.33 2.41
CA THR A 249 -10.19 -3.22 1.26
C THR A 249 -9.46 -1.88 1.28
N GLY A 250 -8.13 -1.92 1.16
CA GLY A 250 -7.31 -0.71 1.18
C GLY A 250 -6.95 -0.18 2.58
N ALA A 251 -7.39 -0.82 3.68
CA ALA A 251 -7.01 -0.41 5.04
C ALA A 251 -5.49 -0.42 5.26
N GLY A 252 -4.80 -1.44 4.75
CA GLY A 252 -3.34 -1.50 4.78
C GLY A 252 -2.68 -0.38 3.97
N ASP A 253 -3.28 0.02 2.84
CA ASP A 253 -2.79 1.14 2.03
C ASP A 253 -3.01 2.48 2.75
N ALA A 254 -4.17 2.66 3.38
CA ALA A 254 -4.46 3.81 4.23
C ALA A 254 -3.45 3.93 5.39
N PHE A 255 -3.16 2.80 6.06
CA PHE A 255 -2.14 2.73 7.10
C PHE A 255 -0.78 3.18 6.56
N ASN A 256 -0.30 2.57 5.47
CA ASN A 256 1.03 2.87 4.92
C ASN A 256 1.15 4.32 4.43
N GLY A 257 0.13 4.86 3.77
CA GLY A 257 0.11 6.26 3.33
C GLY A 257 0.14 7.23 4.51
N GLY A 258 -0.71 7.02 5.53
CA GLY A 258 -0.72 7.81 6.76
C GLY A 258 0.60 7.72 7.52
N PHE A 259 1.14 6.50 7.70
CA PHE A 259 2.43 6.26 8.34
C PHE A 259 3.58 6.99 7.63
N ALA A 260 3.62 6.92 6.29
CA ALA A 260 4.63 7.60 5.49
C ALA A 260 4.53 9.13 5.62
N ALA A 261 3.31 9.70 5.61
CA ALA A 261 3.09 11.12 5.79
C ALA A 261 3.57 11.60 7.17
N ALA A 262 3.23 10.88 8.23
CA ALA A 262 3.65 11.20 9.60
C ALA A 262 5.18 11.14 9.78
N LEU A 263 5.83 10.11 9.22
CA LEU A 263 7.31 10.02 9.24
C LEU A 263 7.95 11.15 8.44
N ALA A 264 7.37 11.55 7.30
CA ALA A 264 7.89 12.65 6.49
C ALA A 264 7.79 14.01 7.20
N GLU A 265 6.86 14.16 8.16
CA GLU A 265 6.76 15.33 9.05
C GLU A 265 7.75 15.25 10.23
N GLY A 266 8.39 14.11 10.47
CA GLY A 266 9.36 13.91 11.55
C GLY A 266 8.74 13.44 12.86
N MET A 267 7.54 12.85 12.84
CA MET A 267 6.93 12.23 14.02
C MET A 267 7.79 11.06 14.54
N ASP A 268 7.72 10.80 15.85
CA ASP A 268 8.26 9.55 16.42
C ASP A 268 7.63 8.35 15.71
N PRO A 269 8.39 7.28 15.41
CA PRO A 269 7.84 6.13 14.68
C PRO A 269 6.60 5.49 15.31
N VAL A 270 6.47 5.48 16.64
CA VAL A 270 5.26 4.94 17.30
C VAL A 270 4.07 5.89 17.10
N ASP A 271 4.29 7.20 17.18
CA ASP A 271 3.25 8.18 16.89
C ASP A 271 2.84 8.13 15.40
N ALA A 272 3.80 7.89 14.51
CA ALA A 272 3.51 7.66 13.09
C ALA A 272 2.68 6.38 12.87
N VAL A 273 2.93 5.28 13.61
CA VAL A 273 2.08 4.08 13.60
C VAL A 273 0.67 4.41 14.10
N ARG A 274 0.51 5.20 15.17
CA ARG A 274 -0.81 5.66 15.65
C ARG A 274 -1.54 6.46 14.56
N PHE A 275 -0.82 7.36 13.87
CA PHE A 275 -1.37 8.16 12.79
C PHE A 275 -1.82 7.28 11.60
N GLY A 276 -1.00 6.31 11.18
CA GLY A 276 -1.36 5.32 10.16
C GLY A 276 -2.56 4.47 10.57
N SER A 277 -2.62 4.01 11.83
CA SER A 277 -3.74 3.24 12.38
C SER A 277 -5.04 4.06 12.41
N ALA A 278 -4.98 5.35 12.76
CA ALA A 278 -6.13 6.25 12.70
C ALA A 278 -6.61 6.48 11.26
N THR A 279 -5.66 6.64 10.31
CA THR A 279 -5.96 6.74 8.87
C THR A 279 -6.72 5.50 8.38
N ALA A 280 -6.24 4.30 8.72
CA ALA A 280 -6.90 3.05 8.40
C ALA A 280 -8.26 2.91 9.10
N GLY A 281 -8.36 3.27 10.38
CA GLY A 281 -9.61 3.21 11.14
C GLY A 281 -10.73 4.08 10.57
N ILE A 282 -10.39 5.20 9.93
CA ILE A 282 -11.39 6.01 9.21
C ILE A 282 -11.71 5.39 7.84
N SER A 283 -10.70 4.93 7.09
CA SER A 283 -10.92 4.40 5.74
C SER A 283 -11.89 3.23 5.72
N VAL A 284 -11.84 2.33 6.70
CA VAL A 284 -12.75 1.16 6.76
C VAL A 284 -14.22 1.51 7.01
N THR A 285 -14.54 2.77 7.36
CA THR A 285 -15.93 3.24 7.52
C THR A 285 -16.56 3.69 6.21
N ARG A 286 -15.86 3.55 5.07
CA ARG A 286 -16.28 4.04 3.75
C ARG A 286 -16.04 2.98 2.69
N ALA A 287 -16.84 3.03 1.62
CA ALA A 287 -16.66 2.14 0.48
C ALA A 287 -15.51 2.58 -0.43
N GLY A 288 -14.88 1.61 -1.07
CA GLY A 288 -13.79 1.78 -2.02
C GLY A 288 -12.42 1.95 -1.35
N THR A 289 -11.38 1.96 -2.16
CA THR A 289 -9.98 2.09 -1.72
C THR A 289 -9.54 3.56 -1.69
N ALA A 290 -9.10 4.13 -2.82
CA ALA A 290 -8.70 5.54 -2.89
C ALA A 290 -9.79 6.54 -2.45
N PRO A 291 -11.10 6.35 -2.77
CA PRO A 291 -12.17 7.24 -2.31
C PRO A 291 -12.35 7.26 -0.79
N SER A 292 -12.06 6.15 -0.09
CA SER A 292 -12.23 6.03 1.36
C SER A 292 -11.18 6.79 2.18
N MET A 293 -10.05 7.17 1.58
CA MET A 293 -8.92 7.77 2.27
C MET A 293 -9.32 9.10 2.94
N PRO A 294 -9.05 9.25 4.26
CA PRO A 294 -9.43 10.44 5.02
C PRO A 294 -8.50 11.62 4.74
N SER A 295 -9.02 12.82 4.99
CA SER A 295 -8.22 14.04 5.04
C SER A 295 -7.40 14.14 6.34
N ARG A 296 -6.36 14.97 6.33
CA ARG A 296 -5.55 15.28 7.52
C ARG A 296 -6.40 15.73 8.70
N ALA A 297 -7.36 16.62 8.48
CA ALA A 297 -8.23 17.13 9.54
C ALA A 297 -9.07 16.04 10.22
N GLU A 298 -9.54 15.04 9.46
CA GLU A 298 -10.29 13.91 10.01
C GLU A 298 -9.39 13.00 10.86
N ILE A 299 -8.14 12.78 10.42
CA ILE A 299 -7.17 11.98 11.16
C ILE A 299 -6.81 12.67 12.48
N ASP A 300 -6.47 13.96 12.44
CA ASP A 300 -6.15 14.75 13.64
C ASP A 300 -7.33 14.78 14.62
N ALA A 301 -8.56 14.92 14.12
CA ALA A 301 -9.76 14.90 14.95
C ALA A 301 -10.00 13.55 15.63
N LEU A 302 -9.64 12.43 15.00
CA LEU A 302 -9.75 11.11 15.60
C LEU A 302 -8.65 10.88 16.66
N LEU A 303 -7.44 11.34 16.40
CA LEU A 303 -6.30 11.21 17.33
C LEU A 303 -6.44 12.07 18.59
N ALA A 304 -7.24 13.14 18.54
CA ALA A 304 -7.50 14.04 19.66
C ALA A 304 -8.56 13.52 20.65
N LYS A 305 -9.26 12.45 20.32
CA LYS A 305 -10.26 11.78 21.19
C LYS A 305 -9.58 10.84 22.19
#